data_7b3045acc6e3323d5d2a2246bc5057be
#
_entry.id   7b3045acc6e3323d5d2a2246bc5057be
#
_cell.length_a   1.000
_cell.length_b   1.000
_cell.length_c   1.000
_cell.angle_alpha   90.00
_cell.angle_beta   90.00
_cell.angle_gamma   90.00
#
_symmetry.space_group_name_H-M   'P 1'
#
loop_
_entity.id
_entity.type
_entity.pdbx_description
1 polymer ?
#
loop_
_entity_poly.entity_id
_entity_poly.type
_entity_poly.pdbx_seq_one_letter_code
_entity_poly.pdbx_strand_id
1 'polypeptide(L)'
;ALISSRLGLEFKSQLDIVAAALLHDVGGLMIPGNIRRKRKADITEDDEKKISQCYQNSYIAFKDNTDLSPDIKRILSASIAVLHPDIPAASAKMPTVIGAEILKVAYNFDNMTAMKFGDEPLSEIAAVRYLLEHVDEFDKKVVDALLNSINILSPGVCVEFTNGDNGLVVTANDSNVLEPFVLSFKDNKLYNLGDSAVARSMQIKDIMKTMDNRHVVDSDLLKQYTGKTINMG
;
A
#
# COMPACT_ATOMS: atom_id res chain seq x y z
N ALA A 1 0.60 11.84 -2.63
CA ALA A 1 -0.35 12.91 -2.25
C ALA A 1 -1.14 12.54 -1.00
N LEU A 2 -1.94 11.45 -1.00
CA LEU A 2 -2.82 11.10 0.13
C LEU A 2 -2.05 10.88 1.43
N ILE A 3 -0.97 10.10 1.40
CA ILE A 3 -0.13 9.83 2.58
C ILE A 3 0.46 11.14 3.13
N SER A 4 1.04 11.99 2.29
CA SER A 4 1.64 13.25 2.72
C SER A 4 0.61 14.22 3.31
N SER A 5 -0.61 14.23 2.77
CA SER A 5 -1.74 14.99 3.33
C SER A 5 -2.17 14.47 4.70
N ARG A 6 -2.26 13.15 4.87
CA ARG A 6 -2.60 12.51 6.17
C ARG A 6 -1.54 12.76 7.24
N LEU A 7 -0.27 12.85 6.85
CA LEU A 7 0.82 13.23 7.75
C LEU A 7 0.85 14.72 8.10
N GLY A 8 -0.07 15.52 7.55
CA GLY A 8 -0.15 16.96 7.83
C GLY A 8 1.02 17.76 7.27
N LEU A 9 1.69 17.27 6.22
CA LEU A 9 2.80 18.00 5.62
C LEU A 9 2.32 19.27 4.93
N GLU A 10 3.15 20.31 4.91
CA GLU A 10 2.88 21.56 4.20
C GLU A 10 2.65 21.31 2.71
N PHE A 11 1.78 22.09 2.10
CA PHE A 11 1.37 21.93 0.70
C PHE A 11 2.58 21.91 -0.27
N LYS A 12 3.57 22.77 -0.04
CA LYS A 12 4.81 22.77 -0.84
C LYS A 12 5.54 21.43 -0.75
N SER A 13 5.70 20.89 0.44
CA SER A 13 6.33 19.57 0.66
C SER A 13 5.52 18.45 0.00
N GLN A 14 4.19 18.51 0.03
CA GLN A 14 3.34 17.56 -0.69
C GLN A 14 3.58 17.62 -2.21
N LEU A 15 3.71 18.81 -2.79
CA LEU A 15 4.02 18.98 -4.21
C LEU A 15 5.41 18.43 -4.56
N ASP A 16 6.42 18.71 -3.75
CA ASP A 16 7.78 18.19 -3.97
C ASP A 16 7.80 16.65 -3.92
N ILE A 17 7.05 16.02 -2.99
CA ILE A 17 6.90 14.57 -2.90
C ILE A 17 6.18 14.00 -4.13
N VAL A 18 5.12 14.66 -4.61
CA VAL A 18 4.39 14.22 -5.81
C VAL A 18 5.28 14.33 -7.04
N ALA A 19 6.03 15.42 -7.19
CA ALA A 19 6.99 15.57 -8.29
C ALA A 19 8.06 14.47 -8.25
N ALA A 20 8.63 14.20 -7.08
CA ALA A 20 9.57 13.10 -6.90
C ALA A 20 8.94 11.74 -7.22
N ALA A 21 7.68 11.52 -6.83
CA ALA A 21 6.93 10.30 -7.13
C ALA A 21 6.71 10.08 -8.64
N LEU A 22 6.51 11.15 -9.41
CA LEU A 22 6.39 11.07 -10.87
C LEU A 22 7.72 10.78 -11.55
N LEU A 23 8.82 11.19 -10.95
CA LEU A 23 10.16 11.11 -11.56
C LEU A 23 10.97 9.88 -11.12
N HIS A 24 10.64 9.27 -9.98
CA HIS A 24 11.49 8.24 -9.36
C HIS A 24 11.76 7.03 -10.27
N ASP A 25 10.80 6.67 -11.13
CA ASP A 25 10.87 5.50 -12.00
C ASP A 25 11.22 5.83 -13.48
N VAL A 26 11.67 7.05 -13.76
CA VAL A 26 12.07 7.45 -15.12
C VAL A 26 13.21 6.57 -15.66
N GLY A 27 14.10 6.07 -14.78
CA GLY A 27 15.11 5.08 -15.15
C GLY A 27 14.52 3.82 -15.79
N GLY A 28 13.35 3.39 -15.36
CA GLY A 28 12.61 2.26 -15.93
C GLY A 28 12.20 2.45 -17.40
N LEU A 29 11.95 3.70 -17.81
CA LEU A 29 11.66 4.02 -19.22
C LEU A 29 12.87 3.83 -20.14
N MET A 30 14.08 3.93 -19.59
CA MET A 30 15.34 3.78 -20.32
C MET A 30 15.76 2.31 -20.48
N ILE A 31 15.11 1.39 -19.76
CA ILE A 31 15.39 -0.05 -19.86
C ILE A 31 15.02 -0.54 -21.26
N PRO A 32 15.95 -1.27 -21.97
CA PRO A 32 15.68 -1.82 -23.29
C PRO A 32 14.42 -2.71 -23.30
N GLY A 33 13.60 -2.57 -24.34
CA GLY A 33 12.29 -3.26 -24.43
C GLY A 33 12.37 -4.77 -24.36
N ASN A 34 13.46 -5.38 -24.81
CA ASN A 34 13.73 -6.80 -24.69
C ASN A 34 13.96 -7.25 -23.24
N ILE A 35 14.52 -6.40 -22.37
CA ILE A 35 14.72 -6.68 -20.93
C ILE A 35 13.42 -6.40 -20.19
N ARG A 36 12.77 -5.24 -20.45
CA ARG A 36 11.53 -4.81 -19.78
C ARG A 36 10.36 -5.79 -19.91
N ARG A 37 10.37 -6.63 -20.96
CA ARG A 37 9.33 -7.66 -21.23
C ARG A 37 9.65 -9.01 -20.61
N LYS A 38 10.81 -9.20 -19.99
CA LYS A 38 11.15 -10.46 -19.32
C LYS A 38 10.36 -10.61 -18.02
N ARG A 39 10.03 -11.85 -17.69
CA ARG A 39 9.55 -12.17 -16.34
C ARG A 39 10.72 -12.04 -15.36
N LYS A 40 10.44 -11.77 -14.10
CA LYS A 40 11.46 -11.63 -13.07
C LYS A 40 12.42 -12.82 -13.03
N ALA A 41 11.89 -14.06 -13.19
CA ALA A 41 12.67 -15.29 -13.22
C ALA A 41 13.59 -15.42 -14.45
N ASP A 42 13.35 -14.65 -15.51
CA ASP A 42 14.11 -14.71 -16.77
C ASP A 42 15.15 -13.57 -16.86
N ILE A 43 15.22 -12.70 -15.86
CA ILE A 43 16.21 -11.62 -15.75
C ILE A 43 17.59 -12.25 -15.43
N THR A 44 18.57 -11.95 -16.26
CA THR A 44 19.95 -12.39 -16.07
C THR A 44 20.77 -11.36 -15.29
N GLU A 45 21.91 -11.75 -14.73
CA GLU A 45 22.83 -10.83 -14.07
C GLU A 45 23.29 -9.65 -14.98
N ASP A 46 23.43 -9.89 -16.29
CA ASP A 46 23.76 -8.86 -17.26
C ASP A 46 22.58 -7.88 -17.49
N ASP A 47 21.35 -8.40 -17.45
CA ASP A 47 20.15 -7.57 -17.49
C ASP A 47 20.04 -6.69 -16.22
N GLU A 48 20.31 -7.23 -15.04
CA GLU A 48 20.32 -6.48 -13.77
C GLU A 48 21.32 -5.34 -13.79
N LYS A 49 22.53 -5.58 -14.32
CA LYS A 49 23.53 -4.54 -14.51
C LYS A 49 23.04 -3.42 -15.44
N LYS A 50 22.35 -3.76 -16.53
CA LYS A 50 21.77 -2.78 -17.45
C LYS A 50 20.64 -2.00 -16.82
N ILE A 51 19.78 -2.66 -16.05
CA ILE A 51 18.70 -2.03 -15.29
C ILE A 51 19.30 -1.03 -14.30
N SER A 52 20.25 -1.47 -13.46
CA SER A 52 20.96 -0.59 -12.52
C SER A 52 21.59 0.62 -13.21
N GLN A 53 22.23 0.43 -14.38
CA GLN A 53 22.81 1.52 -15.14
C GLN A 53 21.76 2.54 -15.61
N CYS A 54 20.57 2.10 -16.01
CA CYS A 54 19.48 3.00 -16.40
C CYS A 54 19.04 3.88 -15.23
N TYR A 55 18.83 3.31 -14.04
CA TYR A 55 18.49 4.07 -12.84
C TYR A 55 19.63 4.99 -12.39
N GLN A 56 20.88 4.55 -12.47
CA GLN A 56 22.03 5.39 -12.16
C GLN A 56 22.10 6.60 -13.09
N ASN A 57 21.88 6.42 -14.38
CA ASN A 57 21.87 7.51 -15.35
C ASN A 57 20.75 8.52 -15.08
N SER A 58 19.55 8.06 -14.71
CA SER A 58 18.44 8.92 -14.32
C SER A 58 18.77 9.73 -13.06
N TYR A 59 19.40 9.10 -12.07
CA TYR A 59 19.86 9.79 -10.86
C TYR A 59 20.84 10.92 -11.16
N ILE A 60 21.83 10.67 -12.03
CA ILE A 60 22.82 11.69 -12.44
C ILE A 60 22.10 12.85 -13.15
N ALA A 61 21.18 12.53 -14.09
CA ALA A 61 20.41 13.55 -14.79
C ALA A 61 19.57 14.42 -13.84
N PHE A 62 18.96 13.84 -12.80
CA PHE A 62 18.21 14.62 -11.81
C PHE A 62 19.11 15.50 -10.95
N LYS A 63 20.27 14.97 -10.53
CA LYS A 63 21.24 15.73 -9.72
C LYS A 63 21.71 16.98 -10.45
N ASP A 64 21.98 16.85 -11.73
CA ASP A 64 22.53 17.94 -12.57
C ASP A 64 21.47 18.88 -13.15
N ASN A 65 20.17 18.49 -13.08
CA ASN A 65 19.07 19.30 -13.59
C ASN A 65 18.87 20.57 -12.75
N THR A 66 18.91 21.74 -13.38
CA THR A 66 18.77 23.05 -12.72
C THR A 66 17.33 23.45 -12.43
N ASP A 67 16.34 22.82 -13.09
CA ASP A 67 14.93 23.17 -12.98
C ASP A 67 14.25 22.46 -11.77
N LEU A 68 14.89 21.40 -11.24
CA LEU A 68 14.39 20.71 -10.05
C LEU A 68 14.83 21.42 -8.77
N SER A 69 13.85 21.59 -7.85
CA SER A 69 14.13 22.16 -6.54
C SER A 69 15.11 21.27 -5.73
N PRO A 70 15.91 21.87 -4.82
CA PRO A 70 16.79 21.10 -3.93
C PRO A 70 16.05 20.03 -3.13
N ASP A 71 14.79 20.28 -2.73
CA ASP A 71 13.96 19.35 -1.96
C ASP A 71 13.55 18.14 -2.81
N ILE A 72 13.12 18.35 -4.06
CA ILE A 72 12.83 17.26 -5.01
C ILE A 72 14.08 16.41 -5.23
N LYS A 73 15.23 17.02 -5.49
CA LYS A 73 16.50 16.29 -5.68
C LYS A 73 16.87 15.44 -4.46
N ARG A 74 16.70 16.00 -3.25
CA ARG A 74 16.96 15.30 -2.00
C ARG A 74 16.04 14.09 -1.82
N ILE A 75 14.74 14.25 -2.11
CA ILE A 75 13.76 13.14 -2.05
C ILE A 75 14.12 12.07 -3.07
N LEU A 76 14.39 12.43 -4.34
CA LEU A 76 14.77 11.50 -5.40
C LEU A 76 16.03 10.72 -5.04
N SER A 77 17.07 11.40 -4.54
CA SER A 77 18.32 10.76 -4.14
C SER A 77 18.10 9.74 -3.02
N ALA A 78 17.35 10.12 -1.99
CA ALA A 78 17.02 9.23 -0.89
C ALA A 78 16.11 8.06 -1.33
N SER A 79 15.15 8.32 -2.24
CA SER A 79 14.25 7.28 -2.77
C SER A 79 15.00 6.23 -3.59
N ILE A 80 15.92 6.63 -4.44
CA ILE A 80 16.75 5.69 -5.20
C ILE A 80 17.57 4.81 -4.26
N ALA A 81 18.11 5.37 -3.18
CA ALA A 81 18.86 4.60 -2.18
C ALA A 81 18.03 3.52 -1.49
N VAL A 82 16.74 3.77 -1.24
CA VAL A 82 15.86 2.81 -0.53
C VAL A 82 15.11 1.87 -1.50
N LEU A 83 14.85 2.29 -2.73
CA LEU A 83 14.14 1.48 -3.73
C LEU A 83 15.07 0.62 -4.58
N HIS A 84 16.31 1.06 -4.77
CA HIS A 84 17.31 0.41 -5.61
C HIS A 84 18.66 0.34 -4.87
N PRO A 85 18.77 -0.45 -3.77
CA PRO A 85 19.97 -0.50 -2.93
C PRO A 85 21.21 -1.02 -3.68
N ASP A 86 21.02 -1.73 -4.78
CA ASP A 86 22.10 -2.29 -5.61
C ASP A 86 22.78 -1.26 -6.49
N ILE A 87 22.27 -0.01 -6.55
CA ILE A 87 22.89 1.06 -7.33
C ILE A 87 24.05 1.68 -6.53
N PRO A 88 25.30 1.63 -7.03
CA PRO A 88 26.47 2.12 -6.28
C PRO A 88 26.37 3.60 -5.87
N ALA A 89 25.72 4.45 -6.68
CA ALA A 89 25.51 5.85 -6.36
C ALA A 89 24.55 6.11 -5.20
N ALA A 90 23.73 5.09 -4.84
CA ALA A 90 22.74 5.14 -3.78
C ALA A 90 23.32 4.67 -2.42
N SER A 91 24.50 4.08 -2.38
CA SER A 91 25.10 3.48 -1.18
C SER A 91 25.64 4.47 -0.15
N ALA A 92 25.64 5.78 -0.44
CA ALA A 92 25.96 6.80 0.55
C ALA A 92 24.88 6.85 1.63
N LYS A 93 25.26 6.75 2.93
CA LYS A 93 24.36 6.95 4.06
C LYS A 93 23.71 8.35 3.95
N MET A 94 22.52 8.39 3.35
CA MET A 94 21.70 9.60 3.28
C MET A 94 20.87 9.72 4.56
N PRO A 95 20.66 10.95 5.07
CA PRO A 95 19.70 11.15 6.15
C PRO A 95 18.30 10.67 5.72
N THR A 96 17.55 10.07 6.63
CA THR A 96 16.16 9.69 6.39
C THR A 96 15.35 10.92 5.97
N VAL A 97 14.68 10.84 4.84
CA VAL A 97 13.86 11.92 4.28
C VAL A 97 12.42 11.40 4.22
N ILE A 98 11.49 12.06 4.91
CA ILE A 98 10.09 11.62 4.98
C ILE A 98 9.47 11.39 3.61
N GLY A 99 9.83 12.19 2.59
CA GLY A 99 9.37 11.99 1.22
C GLY A 99 9.83 10.65 0.61
N ALA A 100 11.03 10.19 0.93
CA ALA A 100 11.55 8.90 0.48
C ALA A 100 10.85 7.73 1.20
N GLU A 101 10.56 7.86 2.50
CA GLU A 101 9.78 6.87 3.25
C GLU A 101 8.35 6.75 2.70
N ILE A 102 7.72 7.88 2.36
CA ILE A 102 6.40 7.89 1.71
C ILE A 102 6.45 7.16 0.36
N LEU A 103 7.46 7.43 -0.46
CA LEU A 103 7.64 6.75 -1.74
C LEU A 103 7.90 5.26 -1.55
N LYS A 104 8.75 4.87 -0.59
CA LYS A 104 9.05 3.47 -0.27
C LYS A 104 7.79 2.68 0.06
N VAL A 105 6.96 3.20 0.96
CA VAL A 105 5.72 2.54 1.36
C VAL A 105 4.73 2.46 0.19
N ALA A 106 4.52 3.57 -0.53
CA ALA A 106 3.60 3.62 -1.66
C ALA A 106 4.05 2.70 -2.81
N TYR A 107 5.34 2.69 -3.15
CA TYR A 107 5.91 1.85 -4.19
C TYR A 107 5.79 0.36 -3.84
N ASN A 108 6.09 -0.03 -2.60
CA ASN A 108 5.96 -1.44 -2.20
C ASN A 108 4.51 -1.90 -2.20
N PHE A 109 3.57 -1.07 -1.72
CA PHE A 109 2.15 -1.38 -1.78
C PHE A 109 1.67 -1.58 -3.23
N ASP A 110 1.99 -0.63 -4.13
CA ASP A 110 1.66 -0.71 -5.55
C ASP A 110 2.31 -1.95 -6.20
N ASN A 111 3.57 -2.19 -5.93
CA ASN A 111 4.30 -3.35 -6.43
C ASN A 111 3.68 -4.70 -6.02
N MET A 112 3.08 -4.78 -4.85
CA MET A 112 2.41 -5.99 -4.36
C MET A 112 1.02 -6.16 -4.97
N THR A 113 0.29 -5.05 -5.19
CA THR A 113 -1.13 -5.09 -5.59
C THR A 113 -1.37 -4.86 -7.08
N ALA A 114 -0.43 -4.25 -7.80
CA ALA A 114 -0.56 -4.01 -9.23
C ALA A 114 -0.37 -5.28 -10.06
N MET A 115 -1.16 -5.41 -11.13
CA MET A 115 -0.99 -6.48 -12.11
C MET A 115 0.35 -6.30 -12.85
N LYS A 116 1.18 -7.34 -12.83
CA LYS A 116 2.47 -7.39 -13.52
C LYS A 116 2.50 -8.56 -14.50
N PHE A 117 3.34 -8.42 -15.51
CA PHE A 117 3.51 -9.50 -16.49
C PHE A 117 4.20 -10.70 -15.82
N GLY A 118 3.49 -11.83 -15.73
CA GLY A 118 4.00 -13.09 -15.22
C GLY A 118 3.91 -13.30 -13.71
N ASP A 119 3.44 -12.32 -12.94
CA ASP A 119 3.25 -12.42 -11.49
C ASP A 119 1.77 -12.18 -11.13
N GLU A 120 1.23 -12.97 -10.21
CA GLU A 120 -0.09 -12.71 -9.63
C GLU A 120 0.02 -11.61 -8.55
N PRO A 121 -0.83 -10.57 -8.61
CA PRO A 121 -0.83 -9.54 -7.58
C PRO A 121 -1.36 -10.11 -6.26
N LEU A 122 -0.81 -9.61 -5.16
CA LEU A 122 -1.40 -9.83 -3.84
C LEU A 122 -2.72 -9.07 -3.72
N SER A 123 -3.61 -9.55 -2.84
CA SER A 123 -4.74 -8.74 -2.43
C SER A 123 -4.28 -7.54 -1.57
N GLU A 124 -5.11 -6.49 -1.53
CA GLU A 124 -4.81 -5.32 -0.70
C GLU A 124 -4.64 -5.69 0.77
N ILE A 125 -5.44 -6.65 1.27
CA ILE A 125 -5.33 -7.15 2.67
C ILE A 125 -3.99 -7.84 2.91
N ALA A 126 -3.54 -8.67 1.96
CA ALA A 126 -2.24 -9.34 2.06
C ALA A 126 -1.08 -8.33 2.01
N ALA A 127 -1.16 -7.31 1.15
CA ALA A 127 -0.18 -6.24 1.06
C ALA A 127 -0.13 -5.39 2.34
N VAL A 128 -1.29 -5.04 2.91
CA VAL A 128 -1.37 -4.33 4.20
C VAL A 128 -0.75 -5.14 5.32
N ARG A 129 -1.08 -6.43 5.39
CA ARG A 129 -0.50 -7.32 6.41
C ARG A 129 1.01 -7.39 6.29
N TYR A 130 1.54 -7.51 5.08
CA TYR A 130 2.98 -7.48 4.84
C TYR A 130 3.62 -6.20 5.39
N LEU A 131 3.06 -5.02 5.08
CA LEU A 131 3.60 -3.75 5.57
C LEU A 131 3.57 -3.64 7.11
N LEU A 132 2.53 -4.19 7.75
CA LEU A 132 2.39 -4.20 9.21
C LEU A 132 3.32 -5.20 9.91
N GLU A 133 3.65 -6.30 9.26
CA GLU A 133 4.57 -7.33 9.79
C GLU A 133 6.04 -6.93 9.65
N HIS A 134 6.37 -6.02 8.71
CA HIS A 134 7.74 -5.57 8.44
C HIS A 134 8.00 -4.14 8.96
N VAL A 135 7.63 -3.90 10.22
CA VAL A 135 7.75 -2.59 10.89
C VAL A 135 9.20 -2.11 11.07
N ASP A 136 10.17 -2.97 10.95
CA ASP A 136 11.60 -2.67 10.94
C ASP A 136 12.09 -2.13 9.59
N GLU A 137 11.37 -2.44 8.51
CA GLU A 137 11.68 -1.95 7.17
C GLU A 137 10.94 -0.66 6.81
N PHE A 138 9.75 -0.43 7.36
CA PHE A 138 8.86 0.68 7.00
C PHE A 138 8.59 1.62 8.16
N ASP A 139 8.61 2.93 7.92
CA ASP A 139 8.18 3.91 8.92
C ASP A 139 6.70 3.70 9.28
N LYS A 140 6.46 3.36 10.55
CA LYS A 140 5.11 3.04 11.04
C LYS A 140 4.12 4.18 10.80
N LYS A 141 4.51 5.45 10.98
CA LYS A 141 3.61 6.59 10.76
C LYS A 141 3.21 6.72 9.30
N VAL A 142 4.12 6.39 8.38
CA VAL A 142 3.84 6.41 6.95
C VAL A 142 2.91 5.26 6.55
N VAL A 143 3.11 4.06 7.12
CA VAL A 143 2.21 2.92 6.93
C VAL A 143 0.81 3.26 7.46
N ASP A 144 0.70 3.75 8.70
CA ASP A 144 -0.58 4.15 9.29
C ASP A 144 -1.29 5.22 8.42
N ALA A 145 -0.54 6.19 7.88
CA ALA A 145 -1.09 7.21 6.99
C ALA A 145 -1.57 6.64 5.65
N LEU A 146 -0.88 5.64 5.08
CA LEU A 146 -1.35 4.90 3.91
C LEU A 146 -2.68 4.21 4.22
N LEU A 147 -2.73 3.40 5.28
CA LEU A 147 -3.91 2.62 5.66
C LEU A 147 -5.14 3.50 5.87
N ASN A 148 -4.96 4.63 6.54
CA ASN A 148 -6.02 5.62 6.75
C ASN A 148 -6.41 6.38 5.47
N SER A 149 -5.61 6.29 4.39
CA SER A 149 -5.87 6.97 3.12
C SER A 149 -6.62 6.10 2.13
N ILE A 150 -6.38 4.79 2.12
CA ILE A 150 -6.95 3.85 1.13
C ILE A 150 -8.27 3.23 1.59
N ASN A 151 -8.60 3.33 2.89
CA ASN A 151 -9.90 2.94 3.47
C ASN A 151 -10.41 1.56 2.99
N ILE A 152 -9.52 0.56 3.02
CA ILE A 152 -9.75 -0.78 2.45
C ILE A 152 -10.95 -1.49 3.09
N LEU A 153 -11.10 -1.38 4.41
CA LEU A 153 -12.18 -2.02 5.18
C LEU A 153 -13.22 -1.00 5.63
N SER A 154 -13.80 -0.30 4.65
CA SER A 154 -14.91 0.62 4.89
C SER A 154 -16.17 -0.10 5.32
N PRO A 155 -17.06 0.54 6.11
CA PRO A 155 -18.40 0.05 6.33
C PRO A 155 -19.11 -0.28 5.00
N GLY A 156 -19.71 -1.48 4.94
CA GLY A 156 -20.37 -2.01 3.74
C GLY A 156 -19.50 -2.93 2.88
N VAL A 157 -18.21 -3.05 3.16
CA VAL A 157 -17.34 -4.02 2.47
C VAL A 157 -17.61 -5.43 2.98
N CYS A 158 -17.82 -6.37 2.06
CA CYS A 158 -17.93 -7.79 2.37
C CYS A 158 -16.55 -8.44 2.44
N VAL A 159 -16.34 -9.30 3.43
CA VAL A 159 -15.05 -9.93 3.72
C VAL A 159 -15.18 -11.43 3.88
N GLU A 160 -14.15 -12.16 3.50
CA GLU A 160 -13.94 -13.58 3.81
C GLU A 160 -13.04 -13.68 5.04
N PHE A 161 -13.40 -14.56 5.97
CA PHE A 161 -12.62 -14.85 7.17
C PHE A 161 -11.73 -16.08 6.99
N THR A 162 -10.70 -16.19 7.82
CA THR A 162 -9.75 -17.31 7.81
C THR A 162 -10.41 -18.65 8.16
N ASN A 163 -11.55 -18.64 8.85
CA ASN A 163 -12.35 -19.84 9.17
C ASN A 163 -13.30 -20.26 8.04
N GLY A 164 -13.29 -19.57 6.89
CA GLY A 164 -14.15 -19.83 5.73
C GLY A 164 -15.54 -19.22 5.79
N ASP A 165 -15.88 -18.52 6.88
CA ASP A 165 -17.13 -17.75 6.97
C ASP A 165 -16.98 -16.41 6.25
N ASN A 166 -18.10 -15.76 5.97
CA ASN A 166 -18.14 -14.43 5.33
C ASN A 166 -18.87 -13.43 6.24
N GLY A 167 -18.62 -12.15 6.02
CA GLY A 167 -19.29 -11.10 6.78
C GLY A 167 -19.22 -9.73 6.11
N LEU A 168 -19.86 -8.77 6.78
CA LEU A 168 -19.94 -7.38 6.37
C LEU A 168 -19.21 -6.51 7.39
N VAL A 169 -18.34 -5.63 6.94
CA VAL A 169 -17.77 -4.59 7.79
C VAL A 169 -18.85 -3.59 8.16
N VAL A 170 -19.10 -3.45 9.46
CA VAL A 170 -20.13 -2.52 10.00
C VAL A 170 -19.51 -1.20 10.43
N THR A 171 -18.36 -1.26 11.10
CA THR A 171 -17.64 -0.06 11.54
C THR A 171 -16.14 -0.33 11.47
N ALA A 172 -15.38 0.63 10.93
CA ALA A 172 -13.93 0.58 10.96
C ALA A 172 -13.39 0.67 12.40
N ASN A 173 -12.18 0.19 12.60
CA ASN A 173 -11.44 0.36 13.85
C ASN A 173 -10.27 1.31 13.59
N ASP A 174 -10.33 2.50 14.18
CA ASP A 174 -9.30 3.54 14.00
C ASP A 174 -7.94 3.13 14.58
N SER A 175 -7.92 2.18 15.53
CA SER A 175 -6.69 1.71 16.16
C SER A 175 -5.98 0.62 15.36
N ASN A 176 -6.76 -0.22 14.65
CA ASN A 176 -6.23 -1.27 13.78
C ASN A 176 -7.17 -1.51 12.60
N VAL A 177 -6.74 -1.11 11.42
CA VAL A 177 -7.53 -1.19 10.18
C VAL A 177 -7.96 -2.62 9.85
N LEU A 178 -7.16 -3.64 10.22
CA LEU A 178 -7.47 -5.04 9.96
C LEU A 178 -8.42 -5.69 10.99
N GLU A 179 -8.83 -4.95 12.03
CA GLU A 179 -9.66 -5.45 13.12
C GLU A 179 -10.98 -4.66 13.27
N PRO A 180 -11.79 -4.48 12.21
CA PRO A 180 -13.05 -3.76 12.26
C PRO A 180 -14.12 -4.53 13.08
N PHE A 181 -15.26 -3.88 13.29
CA PHE A 181 -16.48 -4.56 13.70
C PHE A 181 -17.16 -5.15 12.47
N VAL A 182 -17.49 -6.44 12.53
CA VAL A 182 -18.05 -7.19 11.41
C VAL A 182 -19.33 -7.89 11.81
N LEU A 183 -20.30 -7.94 10.91
CA LEU A 183 -21.49 -8.79 11.02
C LEU A 183 -21.20 -10.09 10.28
N SER A 184 -21.19 -11.21 11.01
CA SER A 184 -21.03 -12.54 10.40
C SER A 184 -22.33 -12.97 9.71
N PHE A 185 -22.24 -13.44 8.46
CA PHE A 185 -23.39 -13.96 7.72
C PHE A 185 -23.83 -15.34 8.20
N LYS A 186 -23.00 -16.06 8.93
CA LYS A 186 -23.28 -17.40 9.41
C LYS A 186 -24.33 -17.42 10.52
N ASP A 187 -24.23 -16.49 11.45
CA ASP A 187 -25.06 -16.47 12.67
C ASP A 187 -25.70 -15.12 12.96
N ASN A 188 -25.56 -14.14 12.05
CA ASN A 188 -26.06 -12.76 12.15
C ASN A 188 -25.64 -12.07 13.46
N LYS A 189 -24.41 -12.34 13.93
CA LYS A 189 -23.85 -11.67 15.11
C LYS A 189 -22.78 -10.69 14.76
N LEU A 190 -22.71 -9.61 15.54
CA LEU A 190 -21.65 -8.62 15.48
C LEU A 190 -20.44 -9.11 16.27
N TYR A 191 -19.28 -9.07 15.62
CA TYR A 191 -17.98 -9.40 16.21
C TYR A 191 -17.05 -8.21 16.16
N ASN A 192 -16.36 -7.94 17.27
CA ASN A 192 -15.23 -7.03 17.30
C ASN A 192 -13.96 -7.84 17.02
N LEU A 193 -13.35 -7.67 15.86
CA LEU A 193 -12.13 -8.39 15.51
C LEU A 193 -10.91 -7.92 16.32
N GLY A 194 -10.98 -6.78 17.01
CA GLY A 194 -9.97 -6.34 17.97
C GLY A 194 -10.05 -7.07 19.33
N ASP A 195 -11.10 -7.86 19.59
CA ASP A 195 -11.15 -8.72 20.77
C ASP A 195 -10.25 -9.93 20.58
N SER A 196 -9.30 -10.13 21.49
CA SER A 196 -8.32 -11.21 21.44
C SER A 196 -8.95 -12.62 21.44
N ALA A 197 -10.14 -12.79 21.99
CA ALA A 197 -10.86 -14.06 21.96
C ALA A 197 -11.44 -14.33 20.55
N VAL A 198 -11.96 -13.29 19.89
CA VAL A 198 -12.49 -13.36 18.52
C VAL A 198 -11.35 -13.50 17.51
N ALA A 199 -10.30 -12.70 17.64
CA ALA A 199 -9.15 -12.68 16.73
C ALA A 199 -8.44 -14.02 16.59
N ARG A 200 -8.51 -14.91 17.60
CA ARG A 200 -7.91 -16.26 17.51
C ARG A 200 -8.65 -17.18 16.55
N SER A 201 -9.93 -16.95 16.31
CA SER A 201 -10.80 -17.85 15.53
C SER A 201 -11.32 -17.21 14.24
N MET A 202 -11.25 -15.88 14.15
CA MET A 202 -11.83 -15.12 13.05
C MET A 202 -10.94 -13.92 12.72
N GLN A 203 -10.25 -13.97 11.60
CA GLN A 203 -9.49 -12.87 11.04
C GLN A 203 -9.94 -12.64 9.60
N ILE A 204 -9.84 -11.41 9.11
CA ILE A 204 -10.12 -11.14 7.71
C ILE A 204 -9.03 -11.79 6.87
N LYS A 205 -9.44 -12.68 5.96
CA LYS A 205 -8.57 -13.31 4.98
C LYS A 205 -8.39 -12.41 3.76
N ASP A 206 -9.52 -11.96 3.20
CA ASP A 206 -9.55 -11.09 2.03
C ASP A 206 -10.89 -10.36 1.90
N ILE A 207 -10.96 -9.39 0.98
CA ILE A 207 -12.19 -8.72 0.56
C ILE A 207 -12.88 -9.64 -0.46
N MET A 208 -14.18 -9.80 -0.32
CA MET A 208 -14.97 -10.53 -1.31
C MET A 208 -15.04 -9.72 -2.61
N LYS A 209 -14.58 -10.31 -3.72
CA LYS A 209 -14.60 -9.67 -5.05
C LYS A 209 -16.02 -9.58 -5.64
N THR A 210 -16.92 -10.45 -5.19
CA THR A 210 -18.33 -10.48 -5.59
C THR A 210 -19.21 -10.70 -4.37
N MET A 211 -20.29 -9.92 -4.24
CA MET A 211 -21.26 -10.11 -3.18
C MET A 211 -22.03 -11.43 -3.43
N ASP A 212 -22.05 -12.31 -2.44
CA ASP A 212 -22.87 -13.51 -2.50
C ASP A 212 -24.32 -13.15 -2.17
N ASN A 213 -25.14 -13.01 -3.21
CA ASN A 213 -26.56 -12.62 -3.08
C ASN A 213 -27.42 -13.64 -2.30
N ARG A 214 -26.85 -14.78 -1.90
CA ARG A 214 -27.56 -15.77 -1.05
C ARG A 214 -27.62 -15.37 0.43
N HIS A 215 -26.83 -14.39 0.85
CA HIS A 215 -26.86 -13.88 2.21
C HIS A 215 -27.82 -12.70 2.31
N VAL A 216 -28.87 -12.88 3.10
CA VAL A 216 -29.80 -11.79 3.44
C VAL A 216 -29.38 -11.18 4.75
N VAL A 217 -28.97 -9.92 4.70
CA VAL A 217 -28.60 -9.16 5.90
C VAL A 217 -29.87 -8.64 6.57
N ASP A 218 -30.04 -8.93 7.86
CA ASP A 218 -31.12 -8.37 8.65
C ASP A 218 -30.88 -6.86 8.89
N SER A 219 -31.64 -6.03 8.16
CA SER A 219 -31.52 -4.58 8.23
C SER A 219 -31.88 -3.98 9.59
N ASP A 220 -32.75 -4.65 10.35
CA ASP A 220 -33.17 -4.17 11.66
C ASP A 220 -32.11 -4.48 12.72
N LEU A 221 -31.44 -5.61 12.58
CA LEU A 221 -30.27 -5.94 13.37
C LEU A 221 -29.12 -4.95 13.12
N LEU A 222 -28.85 -4.60 11.86
CA LEU A 222 -27.84 -3.59 11.52
C LEU A 222 -28.16 -2.22 12.13
N LYS A 223 -29.40 -1.77 12.06
CA LYS A 223 -29.84 -0.49 12.69
C LYS A 223 -29.62 -0.49 14.20
N GLN A 224 -29.87 -1.60 14.86
CA GLN A 224 -29.67 -1.74 16.30
C GLN A 224 -28.20 -1.50 16.70
N TYR A 225 -27.24 -2.00 15.90
CA TYR A 225 -25.82 -1.87 16.18
C TYR A 225 -25.20 -0.55 15.71
N THR A 226 -25.65 0.01 14.60
CA THR A 226 -25.06 1.22 14.04
C THR A 226 -25.69 2.52 14.54
N GLY A 227 -26.87 2.45 15.11
CA GLY A 227 -27.65 3.63 15.53
C GLY A 227 -28.01 4.58 14.38
N LYS A 228 -27.78 4.19 13.14
CA LYS A 228 -28.02 5.00 11.93
C LYS A 228 -29.03 4.30 11.03
N THR A 229 -29.88 5.09 10.38
CA THR A 229 -30.75 4.60 9.31
C THR A 229 -29.87 4.32 8.09
N ILE A 230 -29.66 3.05 7.75
CA ILE A 230 -28.96 2.66 6.52
C ILE A 230 -30.02 2.69 5.42
N ASN A 231 -29.94 3.68 4.53
CA ASN A 231 -30.70 3.66 3.29
C ASN A 231 -30.03 2.67 2.34
N MET A 232 -30.54 1.45 2.31
CA MET A 232 -30.20 0.49 1.26
C MET A 232 -31.13 0.79 0.08
N GLY A 233 -30.64 1.62 -0.87
CA GLY A 233 -31.29 1.92 -2.14
C GLY A 233 -31.11 0.81 -3.16
#